data_ce31b9b7475eac27d2f34c892f2e8495
#
_entry.id   ce31b9b7475eac27d2f34c892f2e8495
#
_cell.length_a   1.000
_cell.length_b   1.000
_cell.length_c   1.000
_cell.angle_alpha   90.00
_cell.angle_beta   90.00
_cell.angle_gamma   90.00
#
_symmetry.space_group_name_H-M   'P 1'
#
loop_
_entity.id
_entity.type
_entity.pdbx_description
1 polymer ?
#
loop_
_entity_poly.entity_id
_entity_poly.type
_entity_poly.pdbx_seq_one_letter_code
_entity_poly.pdbx_strand_id
1 'polypeptide(L)'
;FQDPRSQFFTVNSSNEVAFGLENHGLPQEEIRRRVDEAFRIFHLERLKDRNVYELSSGERQLISILSAWAMDTDIFLLDEPTANLDYAATQQLREILLALKQQGKTLLLSEHRLYYLTDIADEYWVMAGGEIKGKYTAAEAKALSTEQRQTLSLRTLDLAEITVPEKEPLPKTAPAVLDVSDVRYTYGRKAGDTLSGVSFSVREHEIVGLVGANGCGKTTIGKLIAGLYRPSGGKISLFGKPQNPKQLQKQVLFILQEAEFQFFTSSVLHELQYGHGH
;
A
#
# COMPACT_ATOMS: atom_id res chain seq x y z
N PHE A 1 5.47 6.79 11.25
CA PHE A 1 4.39 5.88 11.67
C PHE A 1 3.94 4.99 10.51
N GLN A 2 3.47 3.79 10.81
CA GLN A 2 2.95 2.82 9.84
C GLN A 2 1.71 3.35 9.09
N ASP A 3 0.84 4.12 9.77
CA ASP A 3 -0.25 4.86 9.13
C ASP A 3 0.04 6.37 9.12
N PRO A 4 0.43 6.94 7.96
CA PRO A 4 0.69 8.38 7.85
C PRO A 4 -0.53 9.25 8.17
N ARG A 5 -1.77 8.73 8.06
CA ARG A 5 -2.99 9.51 8.33
C ARG A 5 -3.09 9.99 9.77
N SER A 6 -2.57 9.20 10.71
CA SER A 6 -2.57 9.55 12.13
C SER A 6 -1.52 10.60 12.48
N GLN A 7 -0.63 10.95 11.55
CA GLN A 7 0.49 11.86 11.75
C GLN A 7 0.20 13.28 11.25
N PHE A 8 -0.77 13.47 10.33
CA PHE A 8 -1.04 14.77 9.73
C PHE A 8 -1.87 15.68 10.62
N PHE A 9 -1.42 16.92 10.76
CA PHE A 9 -2.07 17.99 11.54
C PHE A 9 -2.71 19.04 10.64
N THR A 10 -2.30 19.12 9.36
CA THR A 10 -2.76 20.14 8.42
C THR A 10 -3.45 19.52 7.20
N VAL A 11 -4.18 20.35 6.45
CA VAL A 11 -4.86 19.93 5.21
C VAL A 11 -3.96 20.10 3.98
N ASN A 12 -2.96 20.96 4.06
CA ASN A 12 -2.07 21.33 2.96
C ASN A 12 -0.68 20.70 3.16
N SER A 13 -0.13 20.08 2.12
CA SER A 13 1.16 19.38 2.17
C SER A 13 2.34 20.31 2.52
N SER A 14 2.34 21.56 2.04
CA SER A 14 3.38 22.53 2.39
C SER A 14 3.29 22.97 3.86
N ASN A 15 2.07 23.17 4.36
CA ASN A 15 1.84 23.48 5.76
C ASN A 15 2.22 22.28 6.66
N GLU A 16 2.00 21.05 6.18
CA GLU A 16 2.41 19.86 6.93
C GLU A 16 3.93 19.78 7.08
N VAL A 17 4.68 20.08 6.03
CA VAL A 17 6.14 20.17 6.11
C VAL A 17 6.59 21.34 6.99
N ALA A 18 5.86 22.46 6.98
CA ALA A 18 6.14 23.63 7.81
C ALA A 18 5.82 23.43 9.29
N PHE A 19 4.86 22.57 9.63
CA PHE A 19 4.26 22.46 10.96
C PHE A 19 5.29 22.27 12.08
N GLY A 20 6.25 21.37 11.90
CA GLY A 20 7.32 21.17 12.88
C GLY A 20 8.23 22.38 13.04
N LEU A 21 8.54 23.08 11.96
CA LEU A 21 9.37 24.28 11.95
C LEU A 21 8.68 25.45 12.68
N GLU A 22 7.38 25.60 12.45
CA GLU A 22 6.56 26.60 13.15
C GLU A 22 6.52 26.36 14.66
N ASN A 23 6.36 25.09 15.07
CA ASN A 23 6.37 24.73 16.48
C ASN A 23 7.72 24.97 17.17
N HIS A 24 8.83 24.96 16.40
CA HIS A 24 10.15 25.34 16.89
C HIS A 24 10.41 26.85 16.87
N GLY A 25 9.45 27.64 16.41
CA GLY A 25 9.53 29.10 16.41
C GLY A 25 10.53 29.66 15.40
N LEU A 26 10.79 28.97 14.29
CA LEU A 26 11.69 29.47 13.25
C LEU A 26 11.07 30.71 12.55
N PRO A 27 11.91 31.63 12.06
CA PRO A 27 11.46 32.78 11.27
C PRO A 27 10.73 32.31 9.99
N GLN A 28 9.68 33.01 9.58
CA GLN A 28 8.84 32.64 8.44
C GLN A 28 9.62 32.50 7.13
N GLU A 29 10.64 33.33 6.93
CA GLU A 29 11.50 33.25 5.75
C GLU A 29 12.31 31.93 5.72
N GLU A 30 12.83 31.51 6.85
CA GLU A 30 13.58 30.26 7.00
C GLU A 30 12.64 29.04 6.81
N ILE A 31 11.41 29.10 7.34
CA ILE A 31 10.40 28.07 7.14
C ILE A 31 10.12 27.90 5.65
N ARG A 32 9.84 28.98 4.93
CA ARG A 32 9.58 28.94 3.48
C ARG A 32 10.77 28.34 2.73
N ARG A 33 11.99 28.79 3.04
CA ARG A 33 13.20 28.27 2.42
C ARG A 33 13.34 26.76 2.60
N ARG A 34 13.19 26.26 3.82
CA ARG A 34 13.32 24.82 4.12
C ARG A 34 12.22 23.98 3.48
N VAL A 35 10.98 24.46 3.49
CA VAL A 35 9.86 23.79 2.81
C VAL A 35 10.13 23.68 1.32
N ASP A 36 10.52 24.79 0.64
CA ASP A 36 10.80 24.80 -0.78
C ASP A 36 11.99 23.89 -1.12
N GLU A 37 13.01 23.90 -0.27
CA GLU A 37 14.20 23.06 -0.42
C GLU A 37 13.86 21.57 -0.27
N ALA A 38 13.00 21.19 0.69
CA ALA A 38 12.55 19.81 0.87
C ALA A 38 11.88 19.26 -0.39
N PHE A 39 10.91 19.97 -0.92
CA PHE A 39 10.23 19.54 -2.16
C PHE A 39 11.18 19.44 -3.34
N ARG A 40 12.12 20.36 -3.47
CA ARG A 40 13.09 20.41 -4.58
C ARG A 40 14.13 19.28 -4.50
N ILE A 41 14.73 19.05 -3.33
CA ILE A 41 15.78 18.03 -3.14
C ILE A 41 15.26 16.63 -3.44
N PHE A 42 14.01 16.35 -3.05
CA PHE A 42 13.41 15.03 -3.24
C PHE A 42 12.56 14.93 -4.52
N HIS A 43 12.58 15.94 -5.39
CA HIS A 43 11.83 15.99 -6.66
C HIS A 43 10.32 15.76 -6.46
N LEU A 44 9.75 16.40 -5.44
CA LEU A 44 8.34 16.26 -5.05
C LEU A 44 7.53 17.56 -5.23
N GLU A 45 7.99 18.50 -6.05
CA GLU A 45 7.33 19.79 -6.30
C GLU A 45 5.88 19.62 -6.75
N ARG A 46 5.56 18.52 -7.43
CA ARG A 46 4.19 18.16 -7.83
C ARG A 46 3.23 17.95 -6.65
N LEU A 47 3.76 17.68 -5.46
CA LEU A 47 2.99 17.46 -4.24
C LEU A 47 2.86 18.73 -3.39
N LYS A 48 3.57 19.81 -3.76
CA LYS A 48 3.52 21.08 -3.04
C LYS A 48 2.11 21.68 -3.13
N ASP A 49 1.65 22.25 -2.03
CA ASP A 49 0.35 22.92 -1.91
C ASP A 49 -0.87 22.03 -2.24
N ARG A 50 -0.73 20.70 -2.16
CA ARG A 50 -1.81 19.74 -2.37
C ARG A 50 -2.57 19.46 -1.08
N ASN A 51 -3.83 19.11 -1.23
CA ASN A 51 -4.63 18.60 -0.12
C ASN A 51 -4.15 17.21 0.27
N VAL A 52 -3.67 17.03 1.52
CA VAL A 52 -3.09 15.76 2.01
C VAL A 52 -4.09 14.60 2.00
N TYR A 53 -5.39 14.88 2.11
CA TYR A 53 -6.45 13.86 2.05
C TYR A 53 -6.71 13.33 0.64
N GLU A 54 -6.28 14.06 -0.38
CA GLU A 54 -6.37 13.65 -1.79
C GLU A 54 -5.12 12.90 -2.26
N LEU A 55 -4.05 12.91 -1.46
CA LEU A 55 -2.81 12.19 -1.76
C LEU A 55 -3.00 10.68 -1.58
N SER A 56 -2.31 9.91 -2.40
CA SER A 56 -2.17 8.47 -2.20
C SER A 56 -1.44 8.14 -0.90
N SER A 57 -1.53 6.90 -0.42
CA SER A 57 -0.79 6.46 0.77
C SER A 57 0.72 6.65 0.61
N GLY A 58 1.24 6.37 -0.59
CA GLY A 58 2.66 6.61 -0.91
C GLY A 58 3.04 8.08 -0.83
N GLU A 59 2.27 8.94 -1.47
CA GLU A 59 2.54 10.38 -1.44
C GLU A 59 2.47 10.95 -0.02
N ARG A 60 1.53 10.49 0.81
CA ARG A 60 1.49 10.86 2.23
C ARG A 60 2.75 10.43 2.97
N GLN A 61 3.22 9.20 2.75
CA GLN A 61 4.46 8.71 3.35
C GLN A 61 5.65 9.62 2.99
N LEU A 62 5.75 10.04 1.73
CA LEU A 62 6.80 10.96 1.28
C LEU A 62 6.70 12.32 1.99
N ILE A 63 5.50 12.90 2.12
CA ILE A 63 5.31 14.17 2.86
C ILE A 63 5.74 14.03 4.33
N SER A 64 5.44 12.91 4.99
CA SER A 64 5.89 12.66 6.38
C SER A 64 7.43 12.65 6.49
N ILE A 65 8.11 12.08 5.51
CA ILE A 65 9.58 12.08 5.47
C ILE A 65 10.13 13.49 5.22
N LEU A 66 9.50 14.26 4.31
CA LEU A 66 9.86 15.65 4.08
C LEU A 66 9.72 16.51 5.34
N SER A 67 8.64 16.30 6.10
CA SER A 67 8.41 17.02 7.36
C SER A 67 9.53 16.73 8.37
N ALA A 68 9.95 15.48 8.50
CA ALA A 68 11.07 15.11 9.35
C ALA A 68 12.41 15.68 8.84
N TRP A 69 12.63 15.65 7.53
CA TRP A 69 13.87 16.19 6.93
C TRP A 69 13.98 17.71 7.10
N ALA A 70 12.88 18.44 6.92
CA ALA A 70 12.85 19.89 7.06
C ALA A 70 13.24 20.35 8.45
N MET A 71 13.00 19.52 9.48
CA MET A 71 13.41 19.74 10.87
C MET A 71 14.91 19.56 11.11
N ASP A 72 15.67 19.17 10.08
CA ASP A 72 17.11 18.92 10.14
C ASP A 72 17.50 17.84 11.17
N THR A 73 16.70 16.81 11.29
CA THR A 73 16.98 15.67 12.18
C THR A 73 18.13 14.83 11.63
N ASP A 74 18.98 14.30 12.54
CA ASP A 74 20.09 13.44 12.15
C ASP A 74 19.73 11.95 12.11
N ILE A 75 18.68 11.56 12.85
CA ILE A 75 18.25 10.17 12.99
C ILE A 75 16.80 10.05 12.53
N PHE A 76 16.56 9.15 11.59
CA PHE A 76 15.23 8.80 11.08
C PHE A 76 14.84 7.40 11.53
N LEU A 77 13.69 7.30 12.20
CA LEU A 77 13.08 6.03 12.55
C LEU A 77 11.87 5.82 11.65
N LEU A 78 11.88 4.74 10.86
CA LEU A 78 10.80 4.41 9.95
C LEU A 78 10.25 3.02 10.31
N ASP A 79 8.96 2.97 10.58
CA ASP A 79 8.25 1.74 10.91
C ASP A 79 7.38 1.30 9.74
N GLU A 80 7.73 0.15 9.14
CA GLU A 80 7.09 -0.45 7.96
C GLU A 80 6.73 0.57 6.85
N PRO A 81 7.69 1.42 6.40
CA PRO A 81 7.36 2.52 5.51
C PRO A 81 6.82 2.07 4.14
N THR A 82 6.94 0.78 3.79
CA THR A 82 6.42 0.24 2.52
C THR A 82 5.09 -0.49 2.63
N ALA A 83 4.48 -0.60 3.83
CA ALA A 83 3.30 -1.45 4.07
C ALA A 83 2.15 -1.22 3.07
N ASN A 84 1.88 0.03 2.71
CA ASN A 84 0.78 0.42 1.84
C ASN A 84 1.26 0.98 0.47
N LEU A 85 2.52 0.75 0.11
CA LEU A 85 3.10 1.24 -1.14
C LEU A 85 3.00 0.21 -2.26
N ASP A 86 2.72 0.68 -3.47
CA ASP A 86 2.95 -0.09 -4.68
C ASP A 86 4.45 -0.06 -5.06
N TYR A 87 4.80 -0.76 -6.13
CA TYR A 87 6.19 -0.86 -6.57
C TYR A 87 6.80 0.50 -6.90
N ALA A 88 6.07 1.36 -7.62
CA ALA A 88 6.58 2.68 -8.03
C ALA A 88 6.83 3.59 -6.81
N ALA A 89 5.90 3.62 -5.87
CA ALA A 89 6.05 4.37 -4.62
C ALA A 89 7.18 3.82 -3.74
N THR A 90 7.38 2.50 -3.74
CA THR A 90 8.52 1.87 -3.04
C THR A 90 9.86 2.29 -3.65
N GLN A 91 9.96 2.37 -4.98
CA GLN A 91 11.18 2.85 -5.64
C GLN A 91 11.45 4.32 -5.34
N GLN A 92 10.41 5.16 -5.33
CA GLN A 92 10.56 6.57 -4.97
C GLN A 92 11.01 6.74 -3.51
N LEU A 93 10.44 5.96 -2.57
CA LEU A 93 10.90 5.91 -1.19
C LEU A 93 12.37 5.51 -1.11
N ARG A 94 12.77 4.47 -1.85
CA ARG A 94 14.17 4.02 -1.92
C ARG A 94 15.13 5.14 -2.33
N GLU A 95 14.79 5.92 -3.35
CA GLU A 95 15.60 7.06 -3.80
C GLU A 95 15.75 8.12 -2.71
N ILE A 96 14.69 8.40 -1.96
CA ILE A 96 14.72 9.33 -0.82
C ILE A 96 15.62 8.81 0.29
N LEU A 97 15.53 7.52 0.65
CA LEU A 97 16.39 6.92 1.68
C LEU A 97 17.87 6.98 1.28
N LEU A 98 18.18 6.74 0.01
CA LEU A 98 19.53 6.91 -0.53
C LEU A 98 20.03 8.36 -0.41
N ALA A 99 19.18 9.33 -0.75
CA ALA A 99 19.52 10.76 -0.64
C ALA A 99 19.77 11.16 0.82
N LEU A 100 18.97 10.67 1.77
CA LEU A 100 19.18 10.89 3.20
C LEU A 100 20.53 10.29 3.67
N LYS A 101 20.83 9.06 3.26
CA LYS A 101 22.10 8.39 3.56
C LYS A 101 23.29 9.17 3.01
N GLN A 102 23.20 9.67 1.77
CA GLN A 102 24.24 10.49 1.14
C GLN A 102 24.46 11.84 1.85
N GLN A 103 23.44 12.38 2.49
CA GLN A 103 23.52 13.57 3.34
C GLN A 103 24.08 13.27 4.75
N GLY A 104 24.50 12.03 5.02
CA GLY A 104 25.05 11.62 6.31
C GLY A 104 24.02 11.36 7.40
N LYS A 105 22.72 11.27 7.06
CA LYS A 105 21.68 10.97 8.03
C LYS A 105 21.72 9.49 8.44
N THR A 106 21.41 9.20 9.69
CA THR A 106 21.30 7.84 10.23
C THR A 106 19.86 7.35 10.10
N LEU A 107 19.69 6.14 9.56
CA LEU A 107 18.37 5.56 9.31
C LEU A 107 18.22 4.24 10.09
N LEU A 108 17.14 4.08 10.82
CA LEU A 108 16.71 2.81 11.40
C LEU A 108 15.32 2.48 10.88
N LEU A 109 15.20 1.35 10.17
CA LEU A 109 13.97 0.90 9.56
C LEU A 109 13.54 -0.42 10.18
N SER A 110 12.28 -0.50 10.60
CA SER A 110 11.58 -1.76 10.82
C SER A 110 10.90 -2.15 9.50
N GLU A 111 11.15 -3.35 8.97
CA GLU A 111 10.68 -3.71 7.63
C GLU A 111 10.56 -5.21 7.42
N HIS A 112 9.55 -5.60 6.63
CA HIS A 112 9.34 -6.97 6.18
C HIS A 112 9.75 -7.18 4.71
N ARG A 113 9.72 -6.13 3.88
CA ARG A 113 10.10 -6.17 2.46
C ARG A 113 11.54 -5.78 2.29
N LEU A 114 12.46 -6.74 2.22
CA LEU A 114 13.90 -6.46 2.26
C LEU A 114 14.50 -6.13 0.89
N TYR A 115 13.84 -6.50 -0.20
CA TYR A 115 14.41 -6.43 -1.55
C TYR A 115 14.82 -5.02 -2.00
N TYR A 116 14.15 -3.98 -1.53
CA TYR A 116 14.45 -2.60 -1.91
C TYR A 116 15.56 -1.97 -1.05
N LEU A 117 15.96 -2.65 0.03
CA LEU A 117 17.01 -2.22 0.96
C LEU A 117 18.38 -2.83 0.65
N THR A 118 18.47 -3.74 -0.32
CA THR A 118 19.66 -4.58 -0.55
C THR A 118 20.95 -3.82 -0.86
N ASP A 119 20.85 -2.60 -1.35
CA ASP A 119 21.94 -1.69 -1.66
C ASP A 119 21.92 -0.39 -0.83
N ILE A 120 20.99 -0.28 0.11
CA ILE A 120 20.87 0.86 1.03
C ILE A 120 21.34 0.49 2.41
N ALA A 121 20.83 -0.63 2.97
CA ALA A 121 21.13 -1.04 4.33
C ALA A 121 22.57 -1.52 4.47
N ASP A 122 23.25 -1.06 5.51
CA ASP A 122 24.58 -1.50 5.85
C ASP A 122 24.54 -2.79 6.67
N GLU A 123 23.54 -2.89 7.57
CA GLU A 123 23.32 -4.04 8.46
C GLU A 123 21.84 -4.41 8.52
N TYR A 124 21.58 -5.69 8.78
CA TYR A 124 20.26 -6.26 9.06
C TYR A 124 20.25 -6.89 10.45
N TRP A 125 19.36 -6.40 11.32
CA TRP A 125 19.21 -6.93 12.67
C TRP A 125 17.90 -7.72 12.75
N VAL A 126 18.01 -8.99 13.08
CA VAL A 126 16.85 -9.88 13.16
C VAL A 126 16.32 -9.92 14.58
N MET A 127 15.06 -9.56 14.75
CA MET A 127 14.37 -9.56 16.04
C MET A 127 13.38 -10.72 16.13
N ALA A 128 13.36 -11.40 17.26
CA ALA A 128 12.35 -12.41 17.60
C ALA A 128 12.16 -12.48 19.12
N GLY A 129 10.91 -12.55 19.56
CA GLY A 129 10.58 -12.63 20.99
C GLY A 129 11.07 -11.43 21.82
N GLY A 130 11.14 -10.23 21.22
CA GLY A 130 11.61 -9.02 21.88
C GLY A 130 13.13 -8.89 22.00
N GLU A 131 13.90 -9.77 21.36
CA GLU A 131 15.37 -9.80 21.41
C GLU A 131 15.98 -9.76 20.03
N ILE A 132 17.20 -9.22 19.91
CA ILE A 132 18.01 -9.31 18.68
C ILE A 132 18.66 -10.69 18.64
N LYS A 133 18.25 -11.53 17.69
CA LYS A 133 18.72 -12.90 17.49
C LYS A 133 19.92 -13.00 16.55
N GLY A 134 20.16 -11.99 15.72
CA GLY A 134 21.29 -11.95 14.81
C GLY A 134 21.51 -10.56 14.24
N LYS A 135 22.77 -10.30 13.88
CA LYS A 135 23.18 -9.10 13.15
C LYS A 135 24.00 -9.56 11.94
N TYR A 136 23.65 -9.05 10.79
CA TYR A 136 24.23 -9.42 9.51
C TYR A 136 24.62 -8.16 8.74
N THR A 137 25.80 -8.12 8.20
CA THR A 137 26.15 -7.13 7.17
C THR A 137 25.31 -7.36 5.92
N ALA A 138 25.25 -6.38 5.03
CA ALA A 138 24.53 -6.54 3.75
C ALA A 138 25.02 -7.76 2.93
N ALA A 139 26.32 -8.05 2.97
CA ALA A 139 26.91 -9.21 2.29
C ALA A 139 26.48 -10.54 2.92
N GLU A 140 26.54 -10.63 4.26
CA GLU A 140 26.11 -11.82 4.99
C GLU A 140 24.61 -12.08 4.84
N ALA A 141 23.79 -11.04 4.88
CA ALA A 141 22.33 -11.16 4.69
C ALA A 141 21.98 -11.70 3.29
N LYS A 142 22.69 -11.24 2.26
CA LYS A 142 22.54 -11.76 0.88
C LYS A 142 23.01 -13.23 0.75
N ALA A 143 24.00 -13.65 1.53
CA ALA A 143 24.54 -15.01 1.51
C ALA A 143 23.68 -16.03 2.30
N LEU A 144 22.66 -15.59 3.05
CA LEU A 144 21.78 -16.48 3.78
C LEU A 144 21.05 -17.44 2.82
N SER A 145 21.11 -18.74 3.12
CA SER A 145 20.34 -19.75 2.36
C SER A 145 18.83 -19.57 2.57
N THR A 146 18.04 -20.15 1.68
CA THR A 146 16.57 -20.15 1.82
C THR A 146 16.11 -20.75 3.15
N GLU A 147 16.75 -21.84 3.62
CA GLU A 147 16.45 -22.47 4.90
C GLU A 147 16.77 -21.55 6.09
N GLN A 148 17.92 -20.88 6.04
CA GLN A 148 18.29 -19.92 7.07
C GLN A 148 17.31 -18.74 7.13
N ARG A 149 16.92 -18.19 5.97
CA ARG A 149 15.91 -17.12 5.89
C ARG A 149 14.56 -17.57 6.45
N GLN A 150 14.11 -18.80 6.13
CA GLN A 150 12.87 -19.37 6.66
C GLN A 150 12.92 -19.51 8.20
N THR A 151 14.02 -20.04 8.73
CA THR A 151 14.23 -20.18 10.19
C THR A 151 14.18 -18.81 10.89
N LEU A 152 14.71 -17.76 10.26
CA LEU A 152 14.72 -16.39 10.75
C LEU A 152 13.43 -15.62 10.41
N SER A 153 12.48 -16.25 9.73
CA SER A 153 11.24 -15.61 9.22
C SER A 153 11.50 -14.40 8.32
N LEU A 154 12.61 -14.38 7.59
CA LEU A 154 12.99 -13.32 6.67
C LEU A 154 12.42 -13.57 5.27
N ARG A 155 11.92 -12.53 4.64
CA ARG A 155 11.59 -12.53 3.22
C ARG A 155 12.87 -12.49 2.37
N THR A 156 12.75 -12.86 1.09
CA THR A 156 13.89 -12.78 0.17
C THR A 156 14.37 -11.33 -0.01
N LEU A 157 15.69 -11.20 -0.16
CA LEU A 157 16.35 -9.95 -0.54
C LEU A 157 16.42 -9.80 -2.07
N ASP A 158 16.29 -10.89 -2.83
CA ASP A 158 16.30 -10.88 -4.29
C ASP A 158 15.00 -11.52 -4.82
N LEU A 159 14.19 -10.71 -5.52
CA LEU A 159 12.97 -11.19 -6.13
C LEU A 159 13.20 -12.19 -7.29
N ALA A 160 14.40 -12.19 -7.90
CA ALA A 160 14.74 -13.13 -8.96
C ALA A 160 14.90 -14.58 -8.45
N GLU A 161 15.11 -14.77 -7.15
CA GLU A 161 15.17 -16.11 -6.54
C GLU A 161 13.78 -16.78 -6.43
N ILE A 162 12.69 -16.02 -6.60
CA ILE A 162 11.34 -16.56 -6.47
C ILE A 162 11.02 -17.41 -7.69
N THR A 163 11.02 -18.72 -7.51
CA THR A 163 10.56 -19.65 -8.54
C THR A 163 9.05 -19.84 -8.42
N VAL A 164 8.34 -19.57 -9.51
CA VAL A 164 6.91 -19.85 -9.60
C VAL A 164 6.73 -21.25 -10.19
N PRO A 165 6.08 -22.20 -9.49
CA PRO A 165 5.83 -23.51 -10.07
C PRO A 165 4.94 -23.36 -11.31
N GLU A 166 5.27 -24.10 -12.37
CA GLU A 166 4.40 -24.20 -13.54
C GLU A 166 3.04 -24.77 -13.11
N LYS A 167 1.98 -24.07 -13.48
CA LYS A 167 0.61 -24.53 -13.28
C LYS A 167 0.08 -25.03 -14.61
N GLU A 168 -0.57 -26.17 -14.58
CA GLU A 168 -1.36 -26.59 -15.74
C GLU A 168 -2.44 -25.54 -16.02
N PRO A 169 -2.55 -25.07 -17.26
CA PRO A 169 -3.58 -24.12 -17.62
C PRO A 169 -4.96 -24.77 -17.43
N LEU A 170 -5.89 -23.99 -16.88
CA LEU A 170 -7.28 -24.44 -16.79
C LEU A 170 -7.82 -24.84 -18.18
N PRO A 171 -8.66 -25.89 -18.28
CA PRO A 171 -9.28 -26.26 -19.53
C PRO A 171 -10.02 -25.05 -20.14
N LYS A 172 -9.77 -24.77 -21.43
CA LYS A 172 -10.45 -23.69 -22.15
C LYS A 172 -11.97 -23.84 -22.17
N THR A 173 -12.45 -25.05 -21.90
CA THR A 173 -13.88 -25.42 -21.81
C THR A 173 -14.51 -25.14 -20.45
N ALA A 174 -13.72 -24.78 -19.41
CA ALA A 174 -14.30 -24.46 -18.11
C ALA A 174 -15.28 -23.27 -18.24
N PRO A 175 -16.52 -23.38 -17.69
CA PRO A 175 -17.51 -22.35 -17.83
C PRO A 175 -17.10 -21.07 -17.08
N ALA A 176 -17.46 -19.92 -17.64
CA ALA A 176 -17.29 -18.64 -16.95
C ALA A 176 -18.34 -18.56 -15.83
N VAL A 177 -17.86 -18.33 -14.60
CA VAL A 177 -18.72 -18.13 -13.43
C VAL A 177 -18.98 -16.67 -13.13
N LEU A 178 -18.04 -15.79 -13.53
CA LEU A 178 -18.18 -14.33 -13.43
C LEU A 178 -17.84 -13.71 -14.78
N ASP A 179 -18.74 -12.87 -15.29
CA ASP A 179 -18.52 -12.01 -16.45
C ASP A 179 -18.74 -10.56 -16.08
N VAL A 180 -17.74 -9.75 -16.33
CA VAL A 180 -17.77 -8.29 -16.20
C VAL A 180 -17.68 -7.72 -17.62
N SER A 181 -18.69 -6.92 -18.04
CA SER A 181 -18.79 -6.43 -19.42
C SER A 181 -19.00 -4.92 -19.42
N ASP A 182 -18.05 -4.17 -19.99
CA ASP A 182 -18.05 -2.70 -20.15
C ASP A 182 -18.44 -1.95 -18.86
N VAL A 183 -17.97 -2.43 -17.69
CA VAL A 183 -18.35 -1.86 -16.41
C VAL A 183 -17.69 -0.50 -16.23
N ARG A 184 -18.51 0.50 -15.94
CA ARG A 184 -18.13 1.89 -15.71
C ARG A 184 -18.56 2.34 -14.33
N TYR A 185 -17.75 3.20 -13.70
CA TYR A 185 -18.06 3.74 -12.39
C TYR A 185 -17.36 5.06 -12.11
N THR A 186 -18.06 5.97 -11.43
CA THR A 186 -17.55 7.28 -11.01
C THR A 186 -17.98 7.56 -9.57
N TYR A 187 -17.04 8.03 -8.73
CA TYR A 187 -17.31 8.48 -7.36
C TYR A 187 -17.86 9.90 -7.33
N GLY A 188 -19.17 10.08 -7.61
CA GLY A 188 -19.82 11.39 -7.58
C GLY A 188 -19.77 12.15 -8.91
N ARG A 189 -20.50 13.27 -8.98
CA ARG A 189 -20.78 13.97 -10.26
C ARG A 189 -19.60 14.77 -10.84
N LYS A 190 -18.57 15.06 -10.05
CA LYS A 190 -17.43 15.91 -10.45
C LYS A 190 -16.12 15.15 -10.60
N ALA A 191 -16.04 13.89 -10.19
CA ALA A 191 -14.86 13.05 -10.37
C ALA A 191 -14.87 12.44 -11.77
N GLY A 192 -13.73 12.35 -12.42
CA GLY A 192 -13.59 11.59 -13.67
C GLY A 192 -13.89 10.10 -13.46
N ASP A 193 -14.06 9.37 -14.54
CA ASP A 193 -14.35 7.94 -14.48
C ASP A 193 -13.26 7.18 -13.73
N THR A 194 -13.64 6.51 -12.65
CA THR A 194 -12.77 5.61 -11.90
C THR A 194 -12.59 4.29 -12.65
N LEU A 195 -13.65 3.84 -13.34
CA LEU A 195 -13.64 2.69 -14.22
C LEU A 195 -14.25 3.07 -15.55
N SER A 196 -13.54 2.87 -16.66
CA SER A 196 -13.88 3.34 -18.00
C SER A 196 -14.16 2.19 -18.98
N GLY A 197 -15.00 1.22 -18.59
CA GLY A 197 -15.36 0.12 -19.47
C GLY A 197 -14.52 -1.14 -19.24
N VAL A 198 -14.43 -1.56 -17.99
CA VAL A 198 -13.69 -2.77 -17.58
C VAL A 198 -14.45 -4.02 -18.03
N SER A 199 -13.73 -4.95 -18.69
CA SER A 199 -14.30 -6.22 -19.17
C SER A 199 -13.33 -7.37 -18.93
N PHE A 200 -13.79 -8.43 -18.29
CA PHE A 200 -13.07 -9.71 -18.11
C PHE A 200 -14.02 -10.81 -17.65
N SER A 201 -13.55 -12.05 -17.72
CA SER A 201 -14.28 -13.22 -17.21
C SER A 201 -13.39 -13.99 -16.25
N VAL A 202 -14.01 -14.63 -15.26
CA VAL A 202 -13.36 -15.60 -14.37
C VAL A 202 -14.08 -16.95 -14.52
N ARG A 203 -13.30 -18.01 -14.64
CA ARG A 203 -13.82 -19.38 -14.86
C ARG A 203 -13.97 -20.11 -13.53
N GLU A 204 -14.71 -21.19 -13.59
CA GLU A 204 -14.85 -22.08 -12.44
C GLU A 204 -13.48 -22.64 -12.00
N HIS A 205 -13.23 -22.63 -10.68
CA HIS A 205 -11.98 -23.03 -10.04
C HIS A 205 -10.73 -22.19 -10.42
N GLU A 206 -10.94 -21.02 -11.02
CA GLU A 206 -9.85 -20.12 -11.37
C GLU A 206 -9.49 -19.19 -10.21
N ILE A 207 -8.19 -18.95 -10.00
CA ILE A 207 -7.68 -17.91 -9.13
C ILE A 207 -7.09 -16.82 -10.00
N VAL A 208 -7.71 -15.64 -9.99
CA VAL A 208 -7.28 -14.49 -10.78
C VAL A 208 -6.66 -13.44 -9.88
N GLY A 209 -5.41 -13.05 -10.19
CA GLY A 209 -4.75 -11.91 -9.57
C GLY A 209 -5.10 -10.61 -10.29
N LEU A 210 -5.85 -9.71 -9.63
CA LEU A 210 -6.10 -8.36 -10.15
C LEU A 210 -4.99 -7.43 -9.68
N VAL A 211 -4.07 -7.08 -10.57
CA VAL A 211 -2.85 -6.31 -10.26
C VAL A 211 -2.87 -4.93 -10.92
N GLY A 212 -2.09 -3.99 -10.41
CA GLY A 212 -1.97 -2.63 -10.92
C GLY A 212 -1.58 -1.64 -9.84
N ALA A 213 -1.26 -0.41 -10.24
CA ALA A 213 -0.88 0.68 -9.34
C ALA A 213 -1.97 1.02 -8.32
N ASN A 214 -1.59 1.70 -7.24
CA ASN A 214 -2.55 2.22 -6.28
C ASN A 214 -3.47 3.25 -6.96
N GLY A 215 -4.76 3.23 -6.59
CA GLY A 215 -5.76 4.13 -7.19
C GLY A 215 -6.31 3.71 -8.56
N CYS A 216 -5.81 2.65 -9.22
CA CYS A 216 -6.28 2.22 -10.54
C CYS A 216 -7.67 1.54 -10.58
N GLY A 217 -8.39 1.48 -9.44
CA GLY A 217 -9.75 0.96 -9.39
C GLY A 217 -9.92 -0.50 -8.97
N LYS A 218 -8.86 -1.21 -8.52
CA LYS A 218 -8.94 -2.62 -8.06
C LYS A 218 -10.01 -2.84 -6.99
N THR A 219 -9.97 -2.04 -5.94
CA THR A 219 -10.97 -2.10 -4.85
C THR A 219 -12.37 -1.72 -5.34
N THR A 220 -12.46 -0.78 -6.27
CA THR A 220 -13.72 -0.33 -6.84
C THR A 220 -14.42 -1.44 -7.63
N ILE A 221 -13.67 -2.12 -8.51
CA ILE A 221 -14.25 -3.23 -9.27
C ILE A 221 -14.63 -4.40 -8.35
N GLY A 222 -13.83 -4.70 -7.31
CA GLY A 222 -14.17 -5.68 -6.29
C GLY A 222 -15.48 -5.36 -5.56
N LYS A 223 -15.67 -4.10 -5.14
CA LYS A 223 -16.92 -3.64 -4.50
C LYS A 223 -18.14 -3.69 -5.43
N LEU A 224 -17.96 -3.45 -6.73
CA LEU A 224 -19.01 -3.59 -7.73
C LEU A 224 -19.42 -5.06 -7.93
N ILE A 225 -18.45 -5.97 -8.03
CA ILE A 225 -18.69 -7.42 -8.14
C ILE A 225 -19.38 -7.95 -6.89
N ALA A 226 -19.04 -7.44 -5.72
CA ALA A 226 -19.71 -7.79 -4.46
C ALA A 226 -21.10 -7.13 -4.29
N GLY A 227 -21.52 -6.28 -5.23
CA GLY A 227 -22.81 -5.58 -5.16
C GLY A 227 -22.85 -4.47 -4.09
N LEU A 228 -21.71 -4.05 -3.52
CA LEU A 228 -21.65 -2.94 -2.57
C LEU A 228 -21.82 -1.59 -3.26
N TYR A 229 -21.46 -1.52 -4.54
CA TYR A 229 -21.70 -0.38 -5.39
C TYR A 229 -22.55 -0.79 -6.61
N ARG A 230 -23.21 0.20 -7.24
CA ARG A 230 -23.95 0.00 -8.48
C ARG A 230 -23.14 0.60 -9.64
N PRO A 231 -22.85 -0.15 -10.70
CA PRO A 231 -22.15 0.40 -11.86
C PRO A 231 -22.98 1.51 -12.52
N SER A 232 -22.31 2.52 -13.08
CA SER A 232 -22.95 3.57 -13.88
C SER A 232 -23.24 3.11 -15.31
N GLY A 233 -22.53 2.08 -15.79
CA GLY A 233 -22.71 1.44 -17.08
C GLY A 233 -22.17 0.02 -17.08
N GLY A 234 -22.51 -0.74 -18.12
CA GLY A 234 -22.11 -2.13 -18.26
C GLY A 234 -22.94 -3.10 -17.42
N LYS A 235 -22.49 -4.34 -17.32
CA LYS A 235 -23.19 -5.40 -16.58
C LYS A 235 -22.20 -6.36 -15.92
N ILE A 236 -22.65 -6.98 -14.80
CA ILE A 236 -21.99 -8.06 -14.11
C ILE A 236 -22.91 -9.26 -14.12
N SER A 237 -22.41 -10.40 -14.56
CA SER A 237 -23.17 -11.65 -14.64
C SER A 237 -22.48 -12.73 -13.82
N LEU A 238 -23.29 -13.56 -13.15
CA LEU A 238 -22.83 -14.79 -12.51
C LEU A 238 -23.51 -15.97 -13.18
N PHE A 239 -22.74 -17.00 -13.51
CA PHE A 239 -23.22 -18.22 -14.18
C PHE A 239 -24.06 -17.91 -15.44
N GLY A 240 -23.57 -16.95 -16.25
CA GLY A 240 -24.22 -16.49 -17.48
C GLY A 240 -25.49 -15.63 -17.30
N LYS A 241 -25.89 -15.31 -16.07
CA LYS A 241 -27.09 -14.50 -15.78
C LYS A 241 -26.70 -13.13 -15.23
N PRO A 242 -27.15 -12.01 -15.85
CA PRO A 242 -26.95 -10.67 -15.30
C PRO A 242 -27.51 -10.55 -13.88
N GLN A 243 -26.77 -9.92 -13.01
CA GLN A 243 -27.11 -9.78 -11.60
C GLN A 243 -27.28 -8.31 -11.21
N ASN A 244 -28.26 -8.03 -10.35
CA ASN A 244 -28.33 -6.73 -9.68
C ASN A 244 -27.52 -6.73 -8.38
N PRO A 245 -27.24 -5.56 -7.77
CA PRO A 245 -26.42 -5.49 -6.55
C PRO A 245 -26.90 -6.39 -5.40
N LYS A 246 -28.21 -6.47 -5.16
CA LYS A 246 -28.78 -7.32 -4.09
C LYS A 246 -28.57 -8.82 -4.34
N GLN A 247 -28.56 -9.23 -5.60
CA GLN A 247 -28.29 -10.61 -5.98
C GLN A 247 -26.81 -10.95 -5.83
N LEU A 248 -25.91 -10.01 -6.21
CA LEU A 248 -24.46 -10.16 -6.03
C LEU A 248 -24.09 -10.31 -4.54
N GLN A 249 -24.65 -9.48 -3.66
CA GLN A 249 -24.40 -9.54 -2.21
C GLN A 249 -24.75 -10.91 -1.58
N LYS A 250 -25.66 -11.66 -2.19
CA LYS A 250 -26.02 -13.00 -1.70
C LYS A 250 -25.08 -14.11 -2.16
N GLN A 251 -24.27 -13.86 -3.19
CA GLN A 251 -23.46 -14.88 -3.85
C GLN A 251 -21.97 -14.59 -3.83
N VAL A 252 -21.58 -13.33 -3.56
CA VAL A 252 -20.18 -12.90 -3.56
C VAL A 252 -19.82 -12.34 -2.19
N LEU A 253 -18.81 -12.89 -1.56
CA LEU A 253 -18.24 -12.36 -0.34
C LEU A 253 -17.04 -11.47 -0.71
N PHE A 254 -16.98 -10.27 -0.13
CA PHE A 254 -15.87 -9.35 -0.28
C PHE A 254 -15.13 -9.24 1.05
N ILE A 255 -13.87 -9.66 1.06
CA ILE A 255 -12.99 -9.50 2.24
C ILE A 255 -12.22 -8.20 2.08
N LEU A 256 -12.37 -7.30 3.05
CA LEU A 256 -11.70 -6.00 3.05
C LEU A 256 -10.20 -6.14 3.32
N GLN A 257 -9.42 -5.17 2.84
CA GLN A 257 -7.98 -5.07 3.11
C GLN A 257 -7.70 -4.94 4.61
N GLU A 258 -8.50 -4.12 5.31
CA GLU A 258 -8.46 -3.94 6.75
C GLU A 258 -9.60 -4.78 7.35
N ALA A 259 -9.28 -6.01 7.75
CA ALA A 259 -10.26 -7.00 8.23
C ALA A 259 -11.03 -6.51 9.48
N GLU A 260 -10.41 -5.66 10.30
CA GLU A 260 -11.03 -5.10 11.51
C GLU A 260 -12.31 -4.32 11.24
N PHE A 261 -12.45 -3.70 10.05
CA PHE A 261 -13.69 -3.03 9.65
C PHE A 261 -14.83 -3.98 9.27
N GLN A 262 -14.57 -5.29 9.25
CA GLN A 262 -15.60 -6.30 9.00
C GLN A 262 -16.09 -6.97 10.26
N PHE A 263 -15.41 -6.78 11.40
CA PHE A 263 -15.81 -7.39 12.66
C PHE A 263 -16.87 -6.55 13.37
N PHE A 264 -17.94 -7.20 13.78
CA PHE A 264 -19.06 -6.60 14.51
C PHE A 264 -19.00 -6.92 16.02
N THR A 265 -18.22 -7.94 16.40
CA THR A 265 -18.15 -8.40 17.78
C THR A 265 -16.71 -8.47 18.28
N SER A 266 -16.52 -8.50 19.60
CA SER A 266 -15.20 -8.58 20.25
C SER A 266 -14.72 -10.02 20.47
N SER A 267 -15.49 -11.01 20.06
CA SER A 267 -15.21 -12.43 20.29
C SER A 267 -15.31 -13.21 18.99
N VAL A 268 -14.34 -14.06 18.71
CA VAL A 268 -14.34 -14.95 17.53
C VAL A 268 -15.59 -15.81 17.48
N LEU A 269 -16.03 -16.36 18.62
CA LEU A 269 -17.24 -17.18 18.67
C LEU A 269 -18.49 -16.38 18.31
N HIS A 270 -18.65 -15.18 18.86
CA HIS A 270 -19.79 -14.33 18.57
C HIS A 270 -19.77 -13.84 17.14
N GLU A 271 -18.59 -13.54 16.58
CA GLU A 271 -18.44 -13.15 15.17
C GLU A 271 -18.89 -14.26 14.22
N LEU A 272 -18.52 -15.51 14.49
CA LEU A 272 -18.96 -16.66 13.69
C LEU A 272 -20.47 -16.93 13.82
N GLN A 273 -21.09 -16.54 14.90
CA GLN A 273 -22.55 -16.67 15.12
C GLN A 273 -23.33 -15.46 14.64
N TYR A 274 -22.66 -14.36 14.34
CA TYR A 274 -23.31 -13.11 13.95
C TYR A 274 -24.06 -13.27 12.63
N GLY A 275 -25.33 -12.85 12.62
CA GLY A 275 -26.19 -12.95 11.44
C GLY A 275 -26.83 -14.32 11.20
N HIS A 276 -26.46 -15.35 11.95
CA HIS A 276 -27.17 -16.62 11.99
C HIS A 276 -28.23 -16.54 13.11
N GLY A 277 -29.46 -16.18 12.73
CA GLY A 277 -30.59 -16.24 13.65
C GLY A 277 -30.78 -17.68 14.16
N HIS A 278 -31.02 -17.84 15.45
CA HIS A 278 -31.43 -19.09 16.11
C HIS A 278 -32.76 -19.59 15.57
#